data_d68626a58f46649d52e21e99f31c74af
#
_entry.id   d68626a58f46649d52e21e99f31c74af
#
_cell.length_a   1.000
_cell.length_b   1.000
_cell.length_c   1.000
_cell.angle_alpha   90.00
_cell.angle_beta   90.00
_cell.angle_gamma   90.00
#
_symmetry.space_group_name_H-M   'P 1'
#
loop_
_entity.id
_entity.type
_entity.pdbx_description
1 polymer ?
#
loop_
_entity_poly.entity_id
_entity_poly.type
_entity_poly.pdbx_seq_one_letter_code
_entity_poly.pdbx_strand_id
1 'polypeptide(L)'
;MPGHTHARALDSDGNPRDHHTGLTKVYRSRGREVTALDGVDLHVREGEVYGVIGQSGAGKSSLIRCVNLLERPTSGTVTVAGEDLTALAGRGPRAGRELRRARSRIGMVFQHFNLLSSRTVRDNVELPLEILGKSGKERSRKALELLDLVGLADKAGAYPAQLSGGQKQRVGIARALAGDPKVLLSDEATSALDPETTRSILQLLRDLNRQLGLTVLLITHEMDVVKSICDSAALMERGRIAESGTVGELLATPGSELAAALFPVGGDVSGDDRTVVDVTFHGAAATQPVISQLSRTYHIDISILGAAIDTVGGLQVGRMRIELPGRYEDNVVPIGFLREQGLQVDIQGVQPLLVKEGAR
;
A
#
# COMPACT_ATOMS: atom_id res chain seq x y z
N MET A 1 -11.84 20.59 25.66
CA MET A 1 -11.15 20.83 24.41
C MET A 1 -9.67 20.62 24.64
N PRO A 2 -9.04 19.46 24.36
CA PRO A 2 -7.58 19.36 24.27
C PRO A 2 -7.17 19.58 22.81
N GLY A 3 -6.25 20.55 22.63
CA GLY A 3 -5.69 20.89 21.34
C GLY A 3 -4.78 19.76 20.82
N HIS A 4 -5.07 19.27 19.63
CA HIS A 4 -4.18 18.38 18.91
C HIS A 4 -3.00 19.19 18.38
N THR A 5 -1.85 18.97 19.00
CA THR A 5 -0.56 19.49 18.54
C THR A 5 -0.15 18.70 17.30
N HIS A 6 -0.29 19.30 16.12
CA HIS A 6 0.23 18.74 14.88
C HIS A 6 1.76 18.78 14.92
N ALA A 7 2.40 17.63 15.14
CA ALA A 7 3.83 17.48 14.97
C ALA A 7 4.16 17.52 13.47
N ARG A 8 4.78 18.60 13.00
CA ARG A 8 5.45 18.69 11.71
C ARG A 8 6.67 17.77 11.76
N ALA A 9 6.57 16.58 11.19
CA ALA A 9 7.74 15.75 10.96
C ALA A 9 8.49 16.28 9.74
N LEU A 10 9.54 17.04 9.98
CA LEU A 10 10.63 17.26 9.03
C LEU A 10 11.59 16.08 9.20
N ASP A 11 12.05 15.47 8.09
CA ASP A 11 13.20 14.59 8.19
C ASP A 11 14.47 15.42 8.38
N SER A 12 15.57 14.73 8.77
CA SER A 12 16.87 15.33 9.04
C SER A 12 17.48 16.13 7.87
N ASP A 13 16.91 16.06 6.66
CA ASP A 13 17.50 16.59 5.42
C ASP A 13 16.68 17.72 4.76
N GLY A 14 15.56 18.17 5.37
CA GLY A 14 14.82 19.37 4.93
C GLY A 14 14.15 19.27 3.56
N ASN A 15 13.92 18.07 3.01
CA ASN A 15 13.41 17.88 1.66
C ASN A 15 11.85 17.87 1.64
N PRO A 16 11.20 18.62 0.72
CA PRO A 16 9.75 18.64 0.61
C PRO A 16 9.24 17.31 0.06
N ARG A 17 8.37 16.67 0.82
CA ARG A 17 7.78 15.35 0.54
C ARG A 17 6.37 15.50 -0.02
N ASP A 18 5.90 14.46 -0.70
CA ASP A 18 4.50 14.37 -1.12
C ASP A 18 3.60 14.28 0.10
N HIS A 19 2.86 15.37 0.39
CA HIS A 19 1.99 15.48 1.56
C HIS A 19 0.54 15.64 1.15
N HIS A 20 -0.33 14.84 1.75
CA HIS A 20 -1.77 15.05 1.72
C HIS A 20 -2.22 15.33 3.15
N THR A 21 -2.54 16.59 3.45
CA THR A 21 -2.93 17.00 4.81
C THR A 21 -4.40 17.34 4.86
N GLY A 22 -5.13 16.68 5.76
CA GLY A 22 -6.54 16.93 6.04
C GLY A 22 -7.44 16.74 4.83
N LEU A 23 -7.10 15.82 3.93
CA LEU A 23 -7.82 15.65 2.67
C LEU A 23 -9.25 15.17 2.92
N THR A 24 -10.24 16.00 2.53
CA THR A 24 -11.65 15.69 2.71
C THR A 24 -12.37 15.70 1.38
N LYS A 25 -13.23 14.71 1.16
CA LYS A 25 -14.09 14.62 -0.02
C LYS A 25 -15.51 14.28 0.38
N VAL A 26 -16.42 15.20 0.09
CA VAL A 26 -17.86 15.01 0.29
C VAL A 26 -18.55 15.02 -1.06
N TYR A 27 -19.29 13.96 -1.35
CA TYR A 27 -20.18 13.87 -2.50
C TYR A 27 -21.59 14.33 -2.12
N ARG A 28 -22.15 15.22 -2.92
CA ARG A 28 -23.52 15.73 -2.73
C ARG A 28 -24.37 15.32 -3.93
N SER A 29 -25.42 14.56 -3.68
CA SER A 29 -26.37 14.14 -4.72
C SER A 29 -27.77 14.04 -4.17
N ARG A 30 -28.73 14.73 -4.82
CA ARG A 30 -30.18 14.66 -4.53
C ARG A 30 -30.53 14.69 -3.03
N GLY A 31 -29.94 15.61 -2.27
CA GLY A 31 -30.20 15.76 -0.83
C GLY A 31 -29.50 14.74 0.09
N ARG A 32 -28.62 13.91 -0.45
CA ARG A 32 -27.74 13.03 0.34
C ARG A 32 -26.29 13.52 0.27
N GLU A 33 -25.65 13.56 1.41
CA GLU A 33 -24.20 13.80 1.50
C GLU A 33 -23.51 12.51 1.91
N VAL A 34 -22.42 12.20 1.23
CA VAL A 34 -21.56 11.04 1.55
C VAL A 34 -20.13 11.54 1.69
N THR A 35 -19.59 11.47 2.90
CA THR A 35 -18.18 11.77 3.15
C THR A 35 -17.36 10.55 2.79
N ALA A 36 -16.65 10.64 1.66
CA ALA A 36 -15.79 9.55 1.17
C ALA A 36 -14.37 9.64 1.70
N LEU A 37 -13.88 10.85 2.00
CA LEU A 37 -12.62 11.11 2.68
C LEU A 37 -12.91 12.09 3.81
N ASP A 38 -12.38 11.81 4.99
CA ASP A 38 -12.63 12.57 6.20
C ASP A 38 -11.32 12.87 6.93
N GLY A 39 -10.65 13.96 6.51
CA GLY A 39 -9.40 14.39 7.08
C GLY A 39 -8.25 13.40 6.88
N VAL A 40 -8.09 12.86 5.68
CA VAL A 40 -7.02 11.91 5.36
C VAL A 40 -5.68 12.63 5.34
N ASP A 41 -4.76 12.19 6.21
CA ASP A 41 -3.35 12.54 6.18
C ASP A 41 -2.56 11.35 5.64
N LEU A 42 -1.86 11.55 4.53
CA LEU A 42 -1.05 10.52 3.90
C LEU A 42 0.29 11.10 3.46
N HIS A 43 1.35 10.41 3.80
CA HIS A 43 2.70 10.76 3.44
C HIS A 43 3.39 9.59 2.73
N VAL A 44 3.86 9.83 1.49
CA VAL A 44 4.56 8.85 0.66
C VAL A 44 5.95 9.39 0.37
N ARG A 45 7.00 8.62 0.68
CA ARG A 45 8.39 9.01 0.45
C ARG A 45 8.74 8.88 -1.03
N GLU A 46 9.65 9.72 -1.50
CA GLU A 46 10.14 9.61 -2.88
C GLU A 46 10.81 8.24 -3.10
N GLY A 47 10.42 7.57 -4.19
CA GLY A 47 10.97 6.28 -4.58
C GLY A 47 10.41 5.07 -3.84
N GLU A 48 9.50 5.24 -2.85
CA GLU A 48 8.89 4.09 -2.18
C GLU A 48 7.68 3.55 -2.94
N VAL A 49 7.35 2.29 -2.66
CA VAL A 49 6.08 1.66 -3.02
C VAL A 49 5.17 1.67 -1.80
N TYR A 50 4.12 2.46 -1.85
CA TYR A 50 3.17 2.64 -0.77
C TYR A 50 1.82 2.01 -1.10
N GLY A 51 1.31 1.17 -0.21
CA GLY A 51 0.01 0.49 -0.36
C GLY A 51 -1.08 1.13 0.51
N VAL A 52 -2.25 1.43 -0.07
CA VAL A 52 -3.45 1.78 0.70
C VAL A 52 -4.44 0.63 0.62
N ILE A 53 -4.73 0.04 1.77
CA ILE A 53 -5.59 -1.13 1.92
C ILE A 53 -6.88 -0.71 2.59
N GLY A 54 -7.96 -1.41 2.31
CA GLY A 54 -9.24 -1.21 2.98
C GLY A 54 -10.36 -1.94 2.25
N GLN A 55 -11.46 -2.12 2.94
CA GLN A 55 -12.64 -2.77 2.38
C GLN A 55 -13.25 -1.96 1.22
N SER A 56 -14.15 -2.59 0.45
CA SER A 56 -14.93 -1.86 -0.55
C SER A 56 -15.73 -0.74 0.13
N GLY A 57 -15.70 0.44 -0.46
CA GLY A 57 -16.35 1.63 0.13
C GLY A 57 -15.53 2.39 1.18
N ALA A 58 -14.32 1.96 1.53
CA ALA A 58 -13.47 2.66 2.50
C ALA A 58 -13.00 4.06 2.04
N GLY A 59 -13.14 4.40 0.75
CA GLY A 59 -12.75 5.70 0.21
C GLY A 59 -11.51 5.67 -0.70
N LYS A 60 -10.88 4.50 -0.88
CA LYS A 60 -9.62 4.33 -1.64
C LYS A 60 -9.63 4.94 -3.05
N SER A 61 -10.64 4.62 -3.86
CA SER A 61 -10.75 5.17 -5.22
C SER A 61 -11.01 6.68 -5.21
N SER A 62 -11.69 7.22 -4.17
CA SER A 62 -11.83 8.67 -4.00
C SER A 62 -10.50 9.32 -3.66
N LEU A 63 -9.68 8.66 -2.84
CA LEU A 63 -8.33 9.13 -2.50
C LEU A 63 -7.48 9.27 -3.77
N ILE A 64 -7.33 8.21 -4.56
CA ILE A 64 -6.47 8.22 -5.74
C ILE A 64 -6.97 9.23 -6.80
N ARG A 65 -8.30 9.41 -6.93
CA ARG A 65 -8.89 10.42 -7.82
C ARG A 65 -8.67 11.85 -7.32
N CYS A 66 -8.60 12.05 -6.02
CA CYS A 66 -8.21 13.34 -5.45
C CYS A 66 -6.72 13.60 -5.61
N VAL A 67 -5.84 12.58 -5.44
CA VAL A 67 -4.40 12.71 -5.61
C VAL A 67 -4.02 13.16 -7.02
N ASN A 68 -4.66 12.62 -8.06
CA ASN A 68 -4.43 13.05 -9.45
C ASN A 68 -5.35 14.20 -9.90
N LEU A 69 -6.15 14.76 -8.98
CA LEU A 69 -7.18 15.79 -9.24
C LEU A 69 -8.17 15.44 -10.37
N LEU A 70 -8.40 14.17 -10.67
CA LEU A 70 -9.56 13.77 -11.46
C LEU A 70 -10.84 14.22 -10.76
N GLU A 71 -10.81 14.17 -9.42
CA GLU A 71 -11.83 14.78 -8.57
C GLU A 71 -11.19 15.81 -7.65
N ARG A 72 -11.83 16.97 -7.53
CA ARG A 72 -11.35 17.99 -6.59
C ARG A 72 -11.73 17.59 -5.16
N PRO A 73 -10.80 17.66 -4.20
CA PRO A 73 -11.15 17.53 -2.80
C PRO A 73 -12.10 18.67 -2.38
N THR A 74 -12.88 18.42 -1.33
CA THR A 74 -13.74 19.45 -0.71
C THR A 74 -12.90 20.41 0.11
N SER A 75 -11.89 19.87 0.81
CA SER A 75 -10.88 20.63 1.57
C SER A 75 -9.59 19.81 1.69
N GLY A 76 -8.54 20.44 2.20
CA GLY A 76 -7.20 19.86 2.30
C GLY A 76 -6.35 20.13 1.07
N THR A 77 -5.09 19.70 1.12
CA THR A 77 -4.07 19.92 0.10
C THR A 77 -3.53 18.62 -0.46
N VAL A 78 -3.17 18.65 -1.73
CA VAL A 78 -2.53 17.53 -2.44
C VAL A 78 -1.24 18.05 -3.05
N THR A 79 -0.11 17.59 -2.51
CA THR A 79 1.23 17.87 -3.03
C THR A 79 1.79 16.61 -3.67
N VAL A 80 2.26 16.69 -4.91
CA VAL A 80 2.86 15.57 -5.64
C VAL A 80 4.16 16.04 -6.27
N ALA A 81 5.25 15.32 -6.03
CA ALA A 81 6.60 15.66 -6.49
C ALA A 81 6.97 17.14 -6.15
N GLY A 82 6.62 17.56 -4.93
CA GLY A 82 6.88 18.91 -4.42
C GLY A 82 5.99 20.03 -4.97
N GLU A 83 4.96 19.71 -5.78
CA GLU A 83 4.05 20.69 -6.39
C GLU A 83 2.63 20.58 -5.79
N ASP A 84 2.10 21.69 -5.23
CA ASP A 84 0.72 21.75 -4.72
C ASP A 84 -0.28 21.76 -5.88
N LEU A 85 -0.86 20.61 -6.17
CA LEU A 85 -1.84 20.43 -7.24
C LEU A 85 -3.17 21.14 -6.95
N THR A 86 -3.55 21.25 -5.66
CA THR A 86 -4.79 21.91 -5.27
C THR A 86 -4.74 23.40 -5.52
N ALA A 87 -3.60 24.03 -5.33
CA ALA A 87 -3.37 25.42 -5.67
C ALA A 87 -3.44 25.66 -7.18
N LEU A 88 -2.94 24.71 -8.00
CA LEU A 88 -3.00 24.79 -9.48
C LEU A 88 -4.41 24.58 -10.04
N ALA A 89 -5.32 23.99 -9.28
CA ALA A 89 -6.69 23.71 -9.70
C ALA A 89 -7.60 24.95 -9.81
N GLY A 90 -7.03 26.14 -10.02
CA GLY A 90 -7.74 27.40 -10.24
C GLY A 90 -8.66 27.40 -11.45
N ARG A 91 -9.34 28.54 -11.70
CA ARG A 91 -10.20 28.76 -12.88
C ARG A 91 -9.45 29.50 -13.97
N GLY A 92 -9.69 29.10 -15.22
CA GLY A 92 -9.18 29.79 -16.41
C GLY A 92 -8.18 28.99 -17.25
N PRO A 93 -7.88 29.45 -18.47
CA PRO A 93 -7.06 28.69 -19.45
C PRO A 93 -5.62 28.45 -19.00
N ARG A 94 -5.04 29.37 -18.20
CA ARG A 94 -3.68 29.24 -17.65
C ARG A 94 -3.64 28.13 -16.60
N ALA A 95 -4.55 28.16 -15.64
CA ALA A 95 -4.67 27.12 -14.60
C ALA A 95 -4.89 25.72 -15.21
N GLY A 96 -5.70 25.61 -16.25
CA GLY A 96 -5.90 24.34 -16.97
C GLY A 96 -4.65 23.82 -17.68
N ARG A 97 -3.75 24.70 -18.17
CA ARG A 97 -2.46 24.28 -18.76
C ARG A 97 -1.46 23.84 -17.68
N GLU A 98 -1.36 24.59 -16.59
CA GLU A 98 -0.50 24.27 -15.45
C GLU A 98 -0.90 22.92 -14.83
N LEU A 99 -2.18 22.72 -14.62
CA LEU A 99 -2.70 21.44 -14.09
C LEU A 99 -2.44 20.26 -15.05
N ARG A 100 -2.58 20.43 -16.38
CA ARG A 100 -2.21 19.38 -17.35
C ARG A 100 -0.73 19.04 -17.28
N ARG A 101 0.14 20.05 -17.13
CA ARG A 101 1.58 19.86 -16.99
C ARG A 101 1.92 19.14 -15.67
N ALA A 102 1.28 19.50 -14.56
CA ALA A 102 1.46 18.82 -13.29
C ALA A 102 0.99 17.36 -13.37
N ARG A 103 -0.18 17.11 -13.97
CA ARG A 103 -0.69 15.74 -14.18
C ARG A 103 0.19 14.88 -15.08
N SER A 104 0.97 15.46 -16.01
CA SER A 104 1.88 14.67 -16.85
C SER A 104 3.01 14.02 -16.05
N ARG A 105 3.28 14.52 -14.82
CA ARG A 105 4.22 13.91 -13.88
C ARG A 105 3.62 12.77 -13.07
N ILE A 106 2.32 12.48 -13.26
CA ILE A 106 1.59 11.42 -12.59
C ILE A 106 1.15 10.41 -13.63
N GLY A 107 1.68 9.21 -13.56
CA GLY A 107 1.17 8.08 -14.32
C GLY A 107 -0.01 7.45 -13.60
N MET A 108 -0.99 6.92 -14.34
CA MET A 108 -2.11 6.20 -13.72
C MET A 108 -2.38 4.89 -14.43
N VAL A 109 -2.39 3.83 -13.65
CA VAL A 109 -2.75 2.46 -14.05
C VAL A 109 -4.14 2.16 -13.47
N PHE A 110 -5.07 1.74 -14.33
CA PHE A 110 -6.47 1.54 -13.97
C PHE A 110 -6.81 0.05 -13.86
N GLN A 111 -7.78 -0.27 -13.04
CA GLN A 111 -8.34 -1.60 -12.85
C GLN A 111 -8.81 -2.25 -14.17
N HIS A 112 -9.49 -1.51 -15.03
CA HIS A 112 -10.08 -2.00 -16.29
C HIS A 112 -9.24 -1.65 -17.53
N PHE A 113 -7.91 -1.50 -17.39
CA PHE A 113 -6.95 -1.18 -18.45
C PHE A 113 -7.23 0.16 -19.18
N ASN A 114 -8.48 0.50 -19.45
CA ASN A 114 -8.93 1.72 -20.15
C ASN A 114 -8.17 1.97 -21.47
N LEU A 115 -7.91 0.90 -22.24
CA LEU A 115 -7.29 1.00 -23.55
C LEU A 115 -8.33 1.39 -24.60
N LEU A 116 -7.94 2.25 -25.53
CA LEU A 116 -8.77 2.61 -26.68
C LEU A 116 -8.80 1.45 -27.66
N SER A 117 -9.95 0.80 -27.81
CA SER A 117 -10.13 -0.40 -28.65
C SER A 117 -9.90 -0.13 -30.15
N SER A 118 -10.11 1.10 -30.60
CA SER A 118 -9.92 1.53 -31.98
C SER A 118 -8.48 1.92 -32.32
N ARG A 119 -7.57 1.92 -31.34
CA ARG A 119 -6.14 2.25 -31.51
C ARG A 119 -5.29 1.02 -31.30
N THR A 120 -4.13 0.96 -31.99
CA THR A 120 -3.13 -0.06 -31.76
C THR A 120 -2.51 0.05 -30.37
N VAL A 121 -1.76 -0.97 -29.95
CA VAL A 121 -0.98 -0.96 -28.71
C VAL A 121 -0.04 0.23 -28.67
N ARG A 122 0.73 0.47 -29.73
CA ARG A 122 1.62 1.63 -29.85
C ARG A 122 0.84 2.94 -29.70
N ASP A 123 -0.27 3.09 -30.43
CA ASP A 123 -1.04 4.35 -30.43
C ASP A 123 -1.70 4.61 -29.06
N ASN A 124 -2.01 3.56 -28.30
CA ASN A 124 -2.45 3.69 -26.91
C ASN A 124 -1.34 4.25 -26.01
N VAL A 125 -0.09 3.81 -26.19
CA VAL A 125 1.06 4.33 -25.44
C VAL A 125 1.46 5.73 -25.89
N GLU A 126 1.27 6.07 -27.18
CA GLU A 126 1.52 7.41 -27.72
C GLU A 126 0.55 8.48 -27.20
N LEU A 127 -0.66 8.10 -26.76
CA LEU A 127 -1.74 9.03 -26.41
C LEU A 127 -1.34 10.14 -25.41
N PRO A 128 -0.67 9.87 -24.28
CA PRO A 128 -0.22 10.93 -23.38
C PRO A 128 0.74 11.91 -24.05
N LEU A 129 1.63 11.42 -24.90
CA LEU A 129 2.61 12.24 -25.63
C LEU A 129 1.94 13.10 -26.70
N GLU A 130 0.86 12.58 -27.32
CA GLU A 130 0.00 13.33 -28.25
C GLU A 130 -0.65 14.52 -27.54
N ILE A 131 -1.20 14.30 -26.34
CA ILE A 131 -1.81 15.35 -25.50
C ILE A 131 -0.76 16.40 -25.08
N LEU A 132 0.49 15.99 -24.89
CA LEU A 132 1.61 16.88 -24.58
C LEU A 132 2.19 17.61 -25.80
N GLY A 133 1.65 17.36 -27.01
CA GLY A 133 2.05 18.03 -28.24
C GLY A 133 3.38 17.55 -28.83
N LYS A 134 3.86 16.36 -28.46
CA LYS A 134 5.10 15.78 -28.99
C LYS A 134 4.97 15.41 -30.46
N SER A 135 6.06 15.52 -31.21
CA SER A 135 6.07 15.14 -32.62
C SER A 135 5.80 13.65 -32.84
N GLY A 136 5.20 13.25 -33.99
CA GLY A 136 4.91 11.85 -34.30
C GLY A 136 6.14 10.94 -34.22
N LYS A 137 7.32 11.42 -34.68
CA LYS A 137 8.56 10.66 -34.63
C LYS A 137 9.03 10.43 -33.16
N GLU A 138 8.92 11.45 -32.31
CA GLU A 138 9.29 11.39 -30.89
C GLU A 138 8.33 10.43 -30.14
N ARG A 139 7.02 10.55 -30.39
CA ARG A 139 6.00 9.67 -29.79
C ARG A 139 6.24 8.21 -30.10
N SER A 140 6.42 7.90 -31.42
CA SER A 140 6.60 6.52 -31.86
C SER A 140 7.87 5.89 -31.29
N ARG A 141 8.99 6.63 -31.25
CA ARG A 141 10.22 6.18 -30.64
C ARG A 141 10.02 5.86 -29.16
N LYS A 142 9.46 6.80 -28.39
CA LYS A 142 9.24 6.63 -26.94
C LYS A 142 8.25 5.50 -26.66
N ALA A 143 7.19 5.37 -27.45
CA ALA A 143 6.22 4.28 -27.28
C ALA A 143 6.85 2.89 -27.49
N LEU A 144 7.70 2.76 -28.51
CA LEU A 144 8.40 1.49 -28.75
C LEU A 144 9.40 1.16 -27.64
N GLU A 145 10.16 2.15 -27.15
CA GLU A 145 11.05 1.99 -25.97
C GLU A 145 10.28 1.50 -24.74
N LEU A 146 9.09 2.09 -24.47
CA LEU A 146 8.26 1.70 -23.32
C LEU A 146 7.60 0.33 -23.52
N LEU A 147 7.22 -0.03 -24.74
CA LEU A 147 6.70 -1.36 -25.05
C LEU A 147 7.77 -2.43 -24.90
N ASP A 148 9.01 -2.14 -25.27
CA ASP A 148 10.15 -3.01 -25.02
C ASP A 148 10.39 -3.21 -23.51
N LEU A 149 10.37 -2.11 -22.74
CA LEU A 149 10.52 -2.12 -21.28
C LEU A 149 9.50 -3.01 -20.57
N VAL A 150 8.27 -3.10 -21.08
CA VAL A 150 7.22 -3.98 -20.53
C VAL A 150 7.13 -5.35 -21.24
N GLY A 151 8.06 -5.65 -22.15
CA GLY A 151 8.16 -6.94 -22.89
C GLY A 151 7.05 -7.14 -23.93
N LEU A 152 6.64 -6.09 -24.63
CA LEU A 152 5.59 -6.11 -25.66
C LEU A 152 5.98 -5.42 -26.99
N ALA A 153 7.28 -5.34 -27.29
CA ALA A 153 7.75 -4.71 -28.53
C ALA A 153 7.15 -5.36 -29.79
N ASP A 154 7.00 -6.70 -29.78
CA ASP A 154 6.43 -7.50 -30.87
C ASP A 154 4.92 -7.27 -31.07
N LYS A 155 4.22 -6.68 -30.10
CA LYS A 155 2.78 -6.41 -30.09
C LYS A 155 2.41 -4.97 -30.46
N ALA A 156 3.38 -4.12 -30.82
CA ALA A 156 3.16 -2.70 -31.10
C ALA A 156 2.03 -2.41 -32.09
N GLY A 157 1.90 -3.25 -33.13
CA GLY A 157 0.86 -3.14 -34.16
C GLY A 157 -0.46 -3.85 -33.84
N ALA A 158 -0.54 -4.60 -32.75
CA ALA A 158 -1.76 -5.31 -32.36
C ALA A 158 -2.82 -4.36 -31.80
N TYR A 159 -4.07 -4.81 -31.75
CA TYR A 159 -5.18 -4.12 -31.10
C TYR A 159 -5.47 -4.72 -29.72
N PRO A 160 -6.07 -3.97 -28.80
CA PRO A 160 -6.39 -4.46 -27.45
C PRO A 160 -7.21 -5.76 -27.42
N ALA A 161 -8.08 -5.99 -28.40
CA ALA A 161 -8.88 -7.21 -28.50
C ALA A 161 -8.02 -8.48 -28.73
N GLN A 162 -6.78 -8.34 -29.22
CA GLN A 162 -5.85 -9.42 -29.53
C GLN A 162 -4.91 -9.74 -28.35
N LEU A 163 -5.07 -9.07 -27.21
CA LEU A 163 -4.20 -9.19 -26.04
C LEU A 163 -4.87 -9.94 -24.89
N SER A 164 -4.09 -10.70 -24.13
CA SER A 164 -4.50 -11.23 -22.83
C SER A 164 -4.68 -10.12 -21.79
N GLY A 165 -5.32 -10.41 -20.67
CA GLY A 165 -5.49 -9.45 -19.55
C GLY A 165 -4.16 -8.87 -19.06
N GLY A 166 -3.17 -9.71 -18.81
CA GLY A 166 -1.84 -9.29 -18.39
C GLY A 166 -1.11 -8.44 -19.44
N GLN A 167 -1.25 -8.76 -20.74
CA GLN A 167 -0.70 -7.93 -21.80
C GLN A 167 -1.38 -6.56 -21.87
N LYS A 168 -2.72 -6.49 -21.73
CA LYS A 168 -3.44 -5.21 -21.63
C LYS A 168 -2.95 -4.36 -20.46
N GLN A 169 -2.68 -5.01 -19.31
CA GLN A 169 -2.16 -4.32 -18.14
C GLN A 169 -0.76 -3.76 -18.38
N ARG A 170 0.13 -4.53 -19.00
CA ARG A 170 1.47 -4.06 -19.40
C ARG A 170 1.41 -2.88 -20.35
N VAL A 171 0.48 -2.87 -21.31
CA VAL A 171 0.23 -1.70 -22.18
C VAL A 171 -0.27 -0.50 -21.36
N GLY A 172 -1.15 -0.73 -20.37
CA GLY A 172 -1.62 0.30 -19.44
C GLY A 172 -0.47 0.92 -18.64
N ILE A 173 0.48 0.10 -18.17
CA ILE A 173 1.68 0.54 -17.47
C ILE A 173 2.59 1.35 -18.43
N ALA A 174 2.88 0.85 -19.62
CA ALA A 174 3.68 1.57 -20.61
C ALA A 174 3.08 2.94 -20.95
N ARG A 175 1.75 3.01 -21.14
CA ARG A 175 1.02 4.27 -21.34
C ARG A 175 1.17 5.22 -20.15
N ALA A 176 1.06 4.71 -18.92
CA ALA A 176 1.22 5.52 -17.71
C ALA A 176 2.62 6.12 -17.58
N LEU A 177 3.65 5.43 -18.09
CA LEU A 177 5.04 5.87 -18.11
C LEU A 177 5.38 6.86 -19.24
N ALA A 178 4.51 7.02 -20.24
CA ALA A 178 4.83 7.79 -21.45
C ALA A 178 5.17 9.27 -21.20
N GLY A 179 4.58 9.87 -20.16
CA GLY A 179 4.85 11.26 -19.75
C GLY A 179 6.10 11.46 -18.88
N ASP A 180 6.93 10.45 -18.69
CA ASP A 180 8.06 10.44 -17.74
C ASP A 180 7.62 10.86 -16.32
N PRO A 181 6.64 10.14 -15.72
CA PRO A 181 6.08 10.50 -14.43
C PRO A 181 7.10 10.34 -13.31
N LYS A 182 6.91 11.10 -12.22
CA LYS A 182 7.62 10.92 -10.96
C LYS A 182 6.84 10.01 -10.01
N VAL A 183 5.52 10.02 -10.14
CA VAL A 183 4.60 9.22 -9.31
C VAL A 183 3.73 8.36 -10.21
N LEU A 184 3.61 7.08 -9.86
CA LEU A 184 2.71 6.13 -10.50
C LEU A 184 1.59 5.78 -9.53
N LEU A 185 0.37 6.09 -9.91
CA LEU A 185 -0.84 5.71 -9.18
C LEU A 185 -1.39 4.41 -9.77
N SER A 186 -1.73 3.45 -8.92
CA SER A 186 -2.26 2.15 -9.31
C SER A 186 -3.59 1.89 -8.61
N ASP A 187 -4.69 1.90 -9.35
CA ASP A 187 -6.04 1.65 -8.82
C ASP A 187 -6.43 0.20 -9.12
N GLU A 188 -6.26 -0.69 -8.13
CA GLU A 188 -6.60 -2.13 -8.20
C GLU A 188 -6.12 -2.83 -9.48
N ALA A 189 -4.90 -2.51 -9.93
CA ALA A 189 -4.38 -2.88 -11.23
C ALA A 189 -4.23 -4.41 -11.47
N THR A 190 -4.38 -5.22 -10.46
CA THR A 190 -4.22 -6.70 -10.51
C THR A 190 -5.51 -7.47 -10.25
N SER A 191 -6.57 -6.82 -9.76
CA SER A 191 -7.80 -7.47 -9.31
C SER A 191 -8.58 -8.28 -10.37
N ALA A 192 -8.30 -8.04 -11.66
CA ALA A 192 -8.92 -8.72 -12.78
C ALA A 192 -7.99 -9.79 -13.43
N LEU A 193 -6.88 -10.12 -12.79
CA LEU A 193 -5.85 -11.01 -13.33
C LEU A 193 -5.78 -12.31 -12.51
N ASP A 194 -5.29 -13.37 -13.15
CA ASP A 194 -4.96 -14.61 -12.45
C ASP A 194 -3.72 -14.43 -11.53
N PRO A 195 -3.50 -15.30 -10.53
CA PRO A 195 -2.42 -15.13 -9.55
C PRO A 195 -1.00 -15.12 -10.14
N GLU A 196 -0.74 -15.84 -11.23
CA GLU A 196 0.58 -15.89 -11.87
C GLU A 196 0.85 -14.57 -12.62
N THR A 197 -0.14 -14.11 -13.38
CA THR A 197 -0.10 -12.82 -14.07
C THR A 197 0.02 -11.67 -13.06
N THR A 198 -0.71 -11.72 -11.95
CA THR A 198 -0.62 -10.75 -10.84
C THR A 198 0.82 -10.63 -10.35
N ARG A 199 1.46 -11.76 -10.00
CA ARG A 199 2.87 -11.78 -9.56
C ARG A 199 3.81 -11.16 -10.58
N SER A 200 3.62 -11.49 -11.87
CA SER A 200 4.41 -10.94 -12.98
C SER A 200 4.25 -9.41 -13.12
N ILE A 201 3.04 -8.88 -12.96
CA ILE A 201 2.77 -7.43 -13.00
C ILE A 201 3.36 -6.72 -11.78
N LEU A 202 3.23 -7.30 -10.58
CA LEU A 202 3.81 -6.73 -9.36
C LEU A 202 5.33 -6.68 -9.43
N GLN A 203 5.97 -7.74 -9.92
CA GLN A 203 7.41 -7.75 -10.16
C GLN A 203 7.82 -6.67 -11.16
N LEU A 204 7.11 -6.53 -12.27
CA LEU A 204 7.35 -5.46 -13.25
C LEU A 204 7.25 -4.08 -12.59
N LEU A 205 6.22 -3.82 -11.78
CA LEU A 205 6.07 -2.54 -11.06
C LEU A 205 7.24 -2.29 -10.10
N ARG A 206 7.71 -3.31 -9.39
CA ARG A 206 8.86 -3.20 -8.48
C ARG A 206 10.15 -2.93 -9.24
N ASP A 207 10.36 -3.57 -10.39
CA ASP A 207 11.54 -3.36 -11.24
C ASP A 207 11.54 -1.93 -11.82
N LEU A 208 10.38 -1.46 -12.29
CA LEU A 208 10.22 -0.09 -12.78
C LEU A 208 10.44 0.95 -11.66
N ASN A 209 9.92 0.72 -10.45
CA ASN A 209 10.19 1.57 -9.30
C ASN A 209 11.69 1.72 -9.07
N ARG A 210 12.45 0.60 -9.03
CA ARG A 210 13.89 0.60 -8.79
C ARG A 210 14.69 1.22 -9.93
N GLN A 211 14.35 0.87 -11.18
CA GLN A 211 15.11 1.32 -12.37
C GLN A 211 14.89 2.81 -12.67
N LEU A 212 13.69 3.31 -12.46
CA LEU A 212 13.31 4.67 -12.83
C LEU A 212 13.21 5.63 -11.63
N GLY A 213 13.39 5.13 -10.40
CA GLY A 213 13.23 5.93 -9.18
C GLY A 213 11.80 6.44 -8.99
N LEU A 214 10.79 5.65 -9.44
CA LEU A 214 9.38 6.04 -9.36
C LEU A 214 8.85 5.90 -7.94
N THR A 215 8.10 6.89 -7.47
CA THR A 215 7.22 6.70 -6.31
C THR A 215 5.95 6.00 -6.76
N VAL A 216 5.52 4.95 -6.08
CA VAL A 216 4.31 4.20 -6.44
C VAL A 216 3.31 4.25 -5.30
N LEU A 217 2.12 4.78 -5.58
CA LEU A 217 0.97 4.69 -4.66
C LEU A 217 -0.03 3.70 -5.26
N LEU A 218 -0.23 2.58 -4.60
CA LEU A 218 -1.17 1.56 -5.05
C LEU A 218 -2.34 1.42 -4.09
N ILE A 219 -3.50 1.17 -4.66
CA ILE A 219 -4.72 0.82 -3.94
C ILE A 219 -5.02 -0.64 -4.19
N THR A 220 -5.29 -1.37 -3.14
CA THR A 220 -5.69 -2.77 -3.22
C THR A 220 -6.56 -3.17 -2.03
N HIS A 221 -7.27 -4.27 -2.17
CA HIS A 221 -7.89 -5.00 -1.07
C HIS A 221 -7.19 -6.35 -0.84
N GLU A 222 -6.15 -6.65 -1.61
CA GLU A 222 -5.39 -7.90 -1.57
C GLU A 222 -4.13 -7.73 -0.70
N MET A 223 -4.08 -8.42 0.43
CA MET A 223 -2.94 -8.37 1.36
C MET A 223 -1.65 -8.90 0.74
N ASP A 224 -1.76 -9.89 -0.16
CA ASP A 224 -0.60 -10.48 -0.84
C ASP A 224 0.10 -9.49 -1.78
N VAL A 225 -0.65 -8.54 -2.35
CA VAL A 225 -0.06 -7.43 -3.13
C VAL A 225 0.84 -6.59 -2.24
N VAL A 226 0.37 -6.23 -1.05
CA VAL A 226 1.14 -5.39 -0.11
C VAL A 226 2.40 -6.11 0.36
N LYS A 227 2.27 -7.37 0.78
CA LYS A 227 3.44 -8.19 1.19
C LYS A 227 4.50 -8.28 0.11
N SER A 228 4.07 -8.40 -1.17
CA SER A 228 5.00 -8.67 -2.28
C SER A 228 5.80 -7.46 -2.72
N ILE A 229 5.23 -6.24 -2.71
CA ILE A 229 5.92 -5.09 -3.29
C ILE A 229 5.95 -3.81 -2.45
N CYS A 230 5.15 -3.68 -1.37
CA CYS A 230 5.10 -2.43 -0.62
C CYS A 230 6.25 -2.30 0.40
N ASP A 231 6.79 -1.10 0.52
CA ASP A 231 7.73 -0.70 1.56
C ASP A 231 6.95 -0.19 2.78
N SER A 232 5.85 0.54 2.54
CA SER A 232 4.94 1.08 3.54
C SER A 232 3.49 0.81 3.17
N ALA A 233 2.62 0.83 4.16
CA ALA A 233 1.19 0.63 3.93
C ALA A 233 0.34 1.46 4.88
N ALA A 234 -0.92 1.71 4.48
CA ALA A 234 -1.96 2.28 5.33
C ALA A 234 -3.25 1.47 5.25
N LEU A 235 -3.89 1.28 6.38
CA LEU A 235 -5.24 0.76 6.48
C LEU A 235 -6.24 1.93 6.43
N MET A 236 -7.12 1.89 5.46
CA MET A 236 -8.15 2.89 5.28
C MET A 236 -9.52 2.34 5.64
N GLU A 237 -10.21 3.02 6.57
CA GLU A 237 -11.52 2.67 7.04
C GLU A 237 -12.43 3.89 7.07
N ARG A 238 -13.64 3.75 6.52
CA ARG A 238 -14.68 4.81 6.57
C ARG A 238 -14.19 6.21 6.21
N GLY A 239 -13.31 6.29 5.20
CA GLY A 239 -12.76 7.57 4.73
C GLY A 239 -11.60 8.13 5.53
N ARG A 240 -11.05 7.41 6.51
CA ARG A 240 -9.92 7.81 7.35
C ARG A 240 -8.78 6.80 7.26
N ILE A 241 -7.58 7.23 7.55
CA ILE A 241 -6.45 6.33 7.78
C ILE A 241 -6.53 5.88 9.25
N ALA A 242 -6.76 4.59 9.46
CA ALA A 242 -6.80 3.97 10.77
C ALA A 242 -5.38 3.66 11.27
N GLU A 243 -4.53 3.18 10.39
CA GLU A 243 -3.16 2.78 10.70
C GLU A 243 -2.25 3.01 9.49
N SER A 244 -0.99 3.42 9.71
CA SER A 244 -0.02 3.59 8.64
C SER A 244 1.43 3.50 9.15
N GLY A 245 2.34 3.02 8.31
CA GLY A 245 3.76 2.91 8.62
C GLY A 245 4.51 2.07 7.60
N THR A 246 5.81 1.90 7.79
CA THR A 246 6.54 0.87 7.04
C THR A 246 6.01 -0.51 7.43
N VAL A 247 6.07 -1.46 6.50
CA VAL A 247 5.58 -2.82 6.81
C VAL A 247 6.32 -3.41 8.02
N GLY A 248 7.61 -3.10 8.16
CA GLY A 248 8.39 -3.53 9.33
C GLY A 248 7.91 -2.91 10.66
N GLU A 249 7.61 -1.60 10.67
CA GLU A 249 7.07 -0.91 11.85
C GLU A 249 5.69 -1.44 12.24
N LEU A 250 4.82 -1.65 11.26
CA LEU A 250 3.49 -2.19 11.47
C LEU A 250 3.55 -3.58 12.11
N LEU A 251 4.45 -4.43 11.62
CA LEU A 251 4.67 -5.77 12.19
C LEU A 251 5.27 -5.73 13.61
N ALA A 252 6.05 -4.69 13.92
CA ALA A 252 6.62 -4.50 15.25
C ALA A 252 5.66 -3.79 16.23
N THR A 253 4.48 -3.33 15.77
CA THR A 253 3.52 -2.61 16.60
C THR A 253 2.54 -3.59 17.26
N PRO A 254 2.49 -3.65 18.60
CA PRO A 254 1.53 -4.47 19.32
C PRO A 254 0.08 -4.12 18.96
N GLY A 255 -0.71 -5.14 18.65
CA GLY A 255 -2.13 -4.95 18.32
C GLY A 255 -2.40 -4.31 16.96
N SER A 256 -1.41 -4.20 16.07
CA SER A 256 -1.61 -3.71 14.70
C SER A 256 -2.65 -4.54 13.95
N GLU A 257 -3.75 -3.91 13.56
CA GLU A 257 -4.81 -4.53 12.75
C GLU A 257 -4.29 -4.87 11.36
N LEU A 258 -3.44 -4.00 10.80
CA LEU A 258 -2.85 -4.22 9.50
C LEU A 258 -1.85 -5.38 9.51
N ALA A 259 -1.01 -5.50 10.55
CA ALA A 259 -0.14 -6.67 10.73
C ALA A 259 -0.94 -7.97 10.86
N ALA A 260 -2.05 -7.94 11.62
CA ALA A 260 -2.93 -9.09 11.76
C ALA A 260 -3.59 -9.49 10.44
N ALA A 261 -3.96 -8.51 9.60
CA ALA A 261 -4.54 -8.75 8.30
C ALA A 261 -3.50 -9.24 7.26
N LEU A 262 -2.26 -8.74 7.32
CA LEU A 262 -1.17 -9.18 6.46
C LEU A 262 -0.74 -10.63 6.76
N PHE A 263 -0.71 -11.00 8.05
CA PHE A 263 -0.29 -12.33 8.51
C PHE A 263 -1.39 -12.96 9.38
N PRO A 264 -2.49 -13.40 8.77
CA PRO A 264 -3.57 -14.04 9.51
C PRO A 264 -3.09 -15.37 10.08
N VAL A 265 -3.21 -15.52 11.38
CA VAL A 265 -2.97 -16.77 12.08
C VAL A 265 -4.33 -17.34 12.49
N GLY A 266 -4.69 -18.49 11.91
CA GLY A 266 -5.91 -19.20 12.24
C GLY A 266 -5.81 -19.92 13.58
N GLY A 267 -6.93 -20.48 14.03
CA GLY A 267 -7.07 -21.28 15.25
C GLY A 267 -8.05 -20.64 16.23
N ASP A 268 -9.07 -21.41 16.63
CA ASP A 268 -10.01 -20.98 17.65
C ASP A 268 -9.33 -20.92 19.01
N VAL A 269 -9.58 -19.84 19.73
CA VAL A 269 -9.18 -19.69 21.14
C VAL A 269 -10.32 -20.26 21.99
N SER A 270 -10.28 -21.54 22.31
CA SER A 270 -11.28 -22.15 23.17
C SER A 270 -10.63 -23.03 24.24
N GLY A 271 -10.78 -22.63 25.49
CA GLY A 271 -10.42 -23.39 26.68
C GLY A 271 -9.89 -22.54 27.82
N ASP A 272 -10.52 -22.64 29.00
CA ASP A 272 -10.13 -21.86 30.18
C ASP A 272 -8.79 -22.30 30.82
N ASP A 273 -8.24 -23.44 30.42
CA ASP A 273 -7.03 -24.03 31.01
C ASP A 273 -5.80 -23.99 30.07
N ARG A 274 -5.80 -23.13 29.05
CA ARG A 274 -4.70 -23.01 28.09
C ARG A 274 -4.40 -21.56 27.78
N THR A 275 -3.13 -21.25 27.58
CA THR A 275 -2.67 -19.91 27.22
C THR A 275 -2.39 -19.87 25.72
N VAL A 276 -3.14 -19.07 24.97
CA VAL A 276 -2.91 -18.85 23.54
C VAL A 276 -2.22 -17.51 23.34
N VAL A 277 -1.10 -17.54 22.64
CA VAL A 277 -0.32 -16.34 22.33
C VAL A 277 -0.02 -16.25 20.84
N ASP A 278 -0.12 -15.05 20.32
CA ASP A 278 0.37 -14.69 18.98
C ASP A 278 1.78 -14.16 19.11
N VAL A 279 2.72 -14.81 18.45
CA VAL A 279 4.12 -14.43 18.41
C VAL A 279 4.42 -13.82 17.07
N THR A 280 4.85 -12.56 17.04
CA THR A 280 5.32 -11.89 15.84
C THR A 280 6.84 -11.83 15.86
N PHE A 281 7.44 -12.17 14.72
CA PHE A 281 8.89 -12.18 14.56
C PHE A 281 9.30 -11.51 13.24
N HIS A 282 10.43 -10.83 13.28
CA HIS A 282 10.99 -10.14 12.13
C HIS A 282 12.52 -10.20 12.14
N GLY A 283 13.12 -10.16 10.94
CA GLY A 283 14.57 -10.13 10.76
C GLY A 283 15.27 -11.34 11.36
N ALA A 284 16.34 -11.11 12.16
CA ALA A 284 17.16 -12.18 12.73
C ALA A 284 16.39 -13.13 13.66
N ALA A 285 15.36 -12.66 14.34
CA ALA A 285 14.54 -13.50 15.22
C ALA A 285 13.73 -14.56 14.45
N ALA A 286 13.40 -14.29 13.19
CA ALA A 286 12.65 -15.23 12.35
C ALA A 286 13.44 -16.50 11.98
N THR A 287 14.78 -16.47 12.06
CA THR A 287 15.65 -17.60 11.72
C THR A 287 16.10 -18.40 12.92
N GLN A 288 15.77 -17.97 14.14
CA GLN A 288 16.16 -18.65 15.38
C GLN A 288 15.16 -19.76 15.74
N PRO A 289 15.62 -20.89 16.29
CA PRO A 289 14.74 -21.99 16.71
C PRO A 289 14.07 -21.71 18.10
N VAL A 290 13.44 -20.53 18.23
CA VAL A 290 12.97 -20.02 19.53
C VAL A 290 11.92 -20.94 20.16
N ILE A 291 10.99 -21.49 19.36
CA ILE A 291 9.96 -22.43 19.86
C ILE A 291 10.58 -23.70 20.43
N SER A 292 11.59 -24.26 19.75
CA SER A 292 12.32 -25.43 20.24
C SER A 292 13.13 -25.12 21.51
N GLN A 293 13.68 -23.91 21.60
CA GLN A 293 14.39 -23.47 22.80
C GLN A 293 13.42 -23.31 23.97
N LEU A 294 12.27 -22.66 23.74
CA LEU A 294 11.22 -22.48 24.73
C LEU A 294 10.74 -23.83 25.29
N SER A 295 10.39 -24.78 24.42
CA SER A 295 9.94 -26.12 24.84
C SER A 295 11.00 -26.85 25.66
N ARG A 296 12.26 -26.82 25.24
CA ARG A 296 13.36 -27.49 25.97
C ARG A 296 13.71 -26.84 27.30
N THR A 297 13.69 -25.51 27.35
CA THR A 297 14.10 -24.76 28.56
C THR A 297 13.08 -24.90 29.68
N TYR A 298 11.78 -24.89 29.31
CA TYR A 298 10.70 -24.93 30.31
C TYR A 298 10.02 -26.30 30.42
N HIS A 299 10.46 -27.29 29.61
CA HIS A 299 9.90 -28.65 29.56
C HIS A 299 8.38 -28.65 29.33
N ILE A 300 7.94 -27.79 28.42
CA ILE A 300 6.51 -27.67 28.05
C ILE A 300 6.30 -28.11 26.60
N ASP A 301 5.13 -28.74 26.35
CA ASP A 301 4.67 -29.06 25.02
C ASP A 301 3.97 -27.84 24.44
N ILE A 302 4.32 -27.48 23.20
CA ILE A 302 3.79 -26.30 22.52
C ILE A 302 3.05 -26.76 21.29
N SER A 303 1.75 -26.40 21.20
CA SER A 303 0.95 -26.61 20.00
C SER A 303 1.04 -25.39 19.10
N ILE A 304 1.32 -25.59 17.81
CA ILE A 304 1.25 -24.52 16.80
C ILE A 304 -0.15 -24.58 16.19
N LEU A 305 -0.98 -23.58 16.48
CA LEU A 305 -2.34 -23.49 16.00
C LEU A 305 -2.41 -22.89 14.58
N GLY A 306 -1.45 -22.04 14.25
CA GLY A 306 -1.32 -21.42 12.93
C GLY A 306 0.00 -20.66 12.79
N ALA A 307 0.48 -20.55 11.57
CA ALA A 307 1.68 -19.77 11.26
C ALA A 307 1.57 -19.19 9.85
N ALA A 308 2.02 -17.95 9.70
CA ALA A 308 2.20 -17.28 8.44
C ALA A 308 3.57 -16.64 8.41
N ILE A 309 4.43 -17.08 7.49
CA ILE A 309 5.81 -16.59 7.34
C ILE A 309 6.00 -16.20 5.89
N ASP A 310 6.60 -15.03 5.67
CA ASP A 310 6.87 -14.52 4.33
C ASP A 310 8.16 -13.71 4.32
N THR A 311 8.60 -13.30 3.12
CA THR A 311 9.74 -12.40 2.94
C THR A 311 9.25 -11.06 2.43
N VAL A 312 9.30 -10.04 3.29
CA VAL A 312 8.88 -8.67 2.96
C VAL A 312 10.10 -7.75 2.99
N GLY A 313 10.34 -7.04 1.89
CA GLY A 313 11.49 -6.14 1.78
C GLY A 313 12.87 -6.83 1.90
N GLY A 314 12.94 -8.16 1.67
CA GLY A 314 14.15 -8.95 1.84
C GLY A 314 14.39 -9.45 3.27
N LEU A 315 13.51 -9.14 4.21
CA LEU A 315 13.52 -9.63 5.59
C LEU A 315 12.47 -10.73 5.77
N GLN A 316 12.83 -11.78 6.48
CA GLN A 316 11.84 -12.77 6.92
C GLN A 316 11.00 -12.17 8.05
N VAL A 317 9.70 -12.25 7.92
CA VAL A 317 8.72 -11.74 8.87
C VAL A 317 7.58 -12.76 8.99
N GLY A 318 6.94 -12.81 10.14
CA GLY A 318 5.81 -13.70 10.29
C GLY A 318 5.11 -13.57 11.63
N ARG A 319 3.95 -14.21 11.69
CA ARG A 319 3.18 -14.42 12.92
C ARG A 319 2.90 -15.90 13.11
N MET A 320 2.91 -16.33 14.36
CA MET A 320 2.59 -17.68 14.75
C MET A 320 1.68 -17.63 15.96
N ARG A 321 0.59 -18.39 15.92
CA ARG A 321 -0.26 -18.63 17.08
C ARG A 321 0.14 -19.94 17.71
N ILE A 322 0.53 -19.86 18.96
CA ILE A 322 0.89 -21.05 19.75
C ILE A 322 0.01 -21.16 20.98
N GLU A 323 -0.17 -22.40 21.41
CA GLU A 323 -0.86 -22.75 22.64
C GLU A 323 0.18 -23.31 23.62
N LEU A 324 0.18 -22.76 24.82
CA LEU A 324 0.98 -23.18 25.95
C LEU A 324 0.08 -23.90 26.96
N PRO A 325 0.55 -24.98 27.61
CA PRO A 325 -0.23 -25.68 28.62
C PRO A 325 -0.38 -24.83 29.89
N GLY A 326 -1.55 -24.93 30.53
CA GLY A 326 -1.85 -24.19 31.76
C GLY A 326 -2.36 -22.77 31.49
N ARG A 327 -2.71 -22.08 32.56
CA ARG A 327 -3.26 -20.73 32.55
C ARG A 327 -2.14 -19.70 32.33
N TYR A 328 -2.55 -18.47 32.09
CA TYR A 328 -1.60 -17.34 31.86
C TYR A 328 -0.59 -17.19 33.00
N GLU A 329 -1.03 -17.36 34.27
CA GLU A 329 -0.19 -17.25 35.43
C GLU A 329 0.97 -18.27 35.44
N ASP A 330 0.75 -19.46 34.89
CA ASP A 330 1.74 -20.52 34.75
C ASP A 330 2.76 -20.23 33.65
N ASN A 331 2.37 -19.39 32.68
CA ASN A 331 3.12 -19.11 31.47
C ASN A 331 3.80 -17.73 31.43
N VAL A 332 3.77 -16.97 32.53
CA VAL A 332 4.41 -15.63 32.60
C VAL A 332 5.91 -15.70 32.30
N VAL A 333 6.61 -16.69 32.82
CA VAL A 333 8.06 -16.86 32.60
C VAL A 333 8.37 -17.32 31.17
N PRO A 334 7.73 -18.35 30.62
CA PRO A 334 7.85 -18.73 29.19
C PRO A 334 7.56 -17.57 28.24
N ILE A 335 6.52 -16.77 28.49
CA ILE A 335 6.18 -15.59 27.70
C ILE A 335 7.27 -14.50 27.84
N GLY A 336 7.79 -14.29 29.04
CA GLY A 336 8.92 -13.41 29.30
C GLY A 336 10.14 -13.77 28.46
N PHE A 337 10.48 -15.05 28.40
CA PHE A 337 11.57 -15.57 27.57
C PHE A 337 11.39 -15.21 26.09
N LEU A 338 10.19 -15.38 25.51
CA LEU A 338 9.93 -15.01 24.13
C LEU A 338 10.19 -13.51 23.89
N ARG A 339 9.76 -12.65 24.81
CA ARG A 339 10.00 -11.21 24.76
C ARG A 339 11.47 -10.84 24.85
N GLU A 340 12.24 -11.52 25.69
CA GLU A 340 13.70 -11.35 25.83
C GLU A 340 14.45 -11.76 24.56
N GLN A 341 13.91 -12.69 23.77
CA GLN A 341 14.44 -13.04 22.44
C GLN A 341 14.09 -12.01 21.35
N GLY A 342 13.50 -10.87 21.73
CA GLY A 342 13.10 -9.81 20.80
C GLY A 342 11.83 -10.10 20.01
N LEU A 343 11.03 -11.06 20.47
CA LEU A 343 9.74 -11.40 19.88
C LEU A 343 8.63 -10.55 20.49
N GLN A 344 7.71 -10.12 19.66
CA GLN A 344 6.48 -9.52 20.13
C GLN A 344 5.48 -10.63 20.47
N VAL A 345 4.85 -10.54 21.64
CA VAL A 345 3.92 -11.56 22.14
C VAL A 345 2.62 -10.90 22.59
N ASP A 346 1.54 -11.21 21.89
CA ASP A 346 0.18 -10.75 22.17
C ASP A 346 -0.62 -11.93 22.75
N ILE A 347 -1.18 -11.73 23.94
CA ILE A 347 -1.93 -12.78 24.65
C ILE A 347 -3.39 -12.73 24.22
N GLN A 348 -3.91 -13.86 23.76
CA GLN A 348 -5.30 -13.95 23.30
C GLN A 348 -6.22 -14.27 24.49
N GLY A 349 -7.39 -13.60 24.53
CA GLY A 349 -8.42 -13.87 25.56
C GLY A 349 -8.19 -13.20 26.93
N VAL A 350 -7.07 -12.56 27.16
CA VAL A 350 -6.83 -11.76 28.38
C VAL A 350 -6.98 -10.30 28.03
N GLN A 351 -8.02 -9.63 28.53
CA GLN A 351 -8.07 -8.17 28.45
C GLN A 351 -6.88 -7.57 29.21
N PRO A 352 -6.10 -6.65 28.62
CA PRO A 352 -5.04 -5.98 29.34
C PRO A 352 -5.65 -5.27 30.56
N LEU A 353 -5.23 -5.64 31.75
CA LEU A 353 -5.50 -4.87 32.97
C LEU A 353 -4.93 -3.48 32.72
N LEU A 354 -5.82 -2.51 32.48
CA LEU A 354 -5.48 -1.11 32.50
C LEU A 354 -4.84 -0.83 33.87
N VAL A 355 -3.53 -0.72 33.92
CA VAL A 355 -2.81 -0.19 35.08
C VAL A 355 -3.29 1.25 35.19
N LYS A 356 -4.24 1.49 36.09
CA LYS A 356 -4.57 2.83 36.53
C LYS A 356 -3.31 3.36 37.20
N GLU A 357 -2.57 4.23 36.53
CA GLU A 357 -1.59 5.09 37.20
C GLU A 357 -2.34 5.85 38.29
N GLY A 358 -2.02 5.46 39.52
CA GLY A 358 -2.63 6.03 40.71
C GLY A 358 -2.33 7.50 40.81
N ALA A 359 -3.39 8.24 41.03
CA ALA A 359 -3.33 9.60 41.54
C ALA A 359 -2.38 9.71 42.74
N ARG A 360 -1.41 10.58 42.65
CA ARG A 360 -0.86 11.36 43.74
C ARG A 360 -0.60 12.81 43.29
#